data_fab5004934f08e5e1f634cdbb1c0c4a3
#
_entry.id   fab5004934f08e5e1f634cdbb1c0c4a3
#
_cell.length_a   1.000
_cell.length_b   1.000
_cell.length_c   1.000
_cell.angle_alpha   90.00
_cell.angle_beta   90.00
_cell.angle_gamma   90.00
#
_symmetry.space_group_name_H-M   'P 1'
#
loop_
_entity.id
_entity.type
_entity.pdbx_description
1 polymer ?
#
loop_
_entity_poly.entity_id
_entity_poly.type
_entity_poly.pdbx_seq_one_letter_code
_entity_poly.pdbx_strand_id
1 'polypeptide(L)'
;MTEITAKTPWAGHTGDVPLHLDYFDGSMFEALELIAKKYPRNIAFDFMGKSTSYPQMIEEIKKCARSLKTIGVRAGDKVTIAMPNCPQAIYMFYAVNLVGGIANMIHPLSAEKEIEFYLNESESVTAITLDQFYNKFESIRQNTKVVNIIIASVKDELSKPVRAGYMLTEGRKIAKIPKDAPVIRWKEFMNMGKACFWNYSVKRTGDDPAVILYSGGTTGTTKGIVLTNKNFNALGQQVIAANPMFNPGDKMLAAMPLFHGFGLGVCVHTMLSQGGRCILVPRFTAKSYAALITKYHCNFIAGVPTLYEALLRLPSMENADLSSLKGVFSGGDSLSIELKKKLDKFLYAHGAPVQVREGYGTTETVTACCLTPPHMFKEGSIGVPFPDTYIKIVEPDTDKEVPYGTEGEILLAGPTVMKEYMKHPDETAQTLRRHTDGLTWVYTGDLGTMDAEGFVYFR
;
A
#
# COMPACT_ATOMS: atom_id res chain seq x y z
N MET A 1 20.40 6.28 -24.28
CA MET A 1 19.01 6.38 -23.76
C MET A 1 18.13 6.76 -24.93
N THR A 2 17.07 5.99 -25.22
CA THR A 2 16.08 6.35 -26.24
C THR A 2 15.33 7.57 -25.73
N GLU A 3 15.23 8.62 -26.53
CA GLU A 3 14.47 9.82 -26.17
C GLU A 3 13.00 9.46 -26.01
N ILE A 4 12.38 9.86 -24.88
CA ILE A 4 10.95 9.63 -24.61
C ILE A 4 10.19 10.69 -25.41
N THR A 5 9.34 10.26 -26.33
CA THR A 5 8.55 11.15 -27.20
C THR A 5 7.05 11.15 -26.87
N ALA A 6 6.67 10.58 -25.72
CA ALA A 6 5.28 10.55 -25.26
C ALA A 6 4.76 11.98 -24.97
N LYS A 7 3.50 12.23 -25.34
CA LYS A 7 2.85 13.53 -25.12
C LYS A 7 2.52 13.74 -23.65
N THR A 8 2.62 14.96 -23.19
CA THR A 8 2.31 15.40 -21.80
C THR A 8 1.36 16.60 -21.80
N PRO A 9 0.11 16.45 -22.28
CA PRO A 9 -0.82 17.59 -22.38
C PRO A 9 -1.14 18.22 -21.01
N TRP A 10 -0.97 17.48 -19.92
CA TRP A 10 -1.16 17.95 -18.54
C TRP A 10 -0.03 18.83 -18.01
N ALA A 11 1.09 19.01 -18.73
CA ALA A 11 2.27 19.71 -18.23
C ALA A 11 2.00 21.15 -17.72
N GLY A 12 1.00 21.84 -18.28
CA GLY A 12 0.56 23.16 -17.82
C GLY A 12 -0.47 23.14 -16.69
N HIS A 13 -0.88 21.97 -16.23
CA HIS A 13 -2.02 21.78 -15.33
C HIS A 13 -1.68 21.02 -14.04
N THR A 14 -0.40 20.82 -13.75
CA THR A 14 0.09 20.16 -12.53
C THR A 14 0.26 21.14 -11.35
N GLY A 15 0.14 22.45 -11.59
CA GLY A 15 0.48 23.48 -10.60
C GLY A 15 1.96 23.44 -10.25
N ASP A 16 2.30 23.46 -8.96
CA ASP A 16 3.69 23.39 -8.46
C ASP A 16 4.26 21.98 -8.44
N VAL A 17 3.51 20.96 -8.90
CA VAL A 17 3.99 19.57 -8.94
C VAL A 17 4.95 19.41 -10.12
N PRO A 18 6.22 19.00 -9.90
CA PRO A 18 7.19 18.83 -10.97
C PRO A 18 6.78 17.70 -11.91
N LEU A 19 7.18 17.80 -13.18
CA LEU A 19 6.94 16.74 -14.17
C LEU A 19 7.90 15.55 -14.01
N HIS A 20 9.08 15.80 -13.45
CA HIS A 20 10.15 14.81 -13.28
C HIS A 20 10.68 14.81 -11.86
N LEU A 21 11.05 13.63 -11.35
CA LEU A 21 11.67 13.42 -10.05
C LEU A 21 12.95 12.58 -10.17
N ASP A 22 13.90 12.82 -9.28
CA ASP A 22 15.03 11.92 -9.07
C ASP A 22 14.62 10.80 -8.12
N TYR A 23 14.50 9.58 -8.64
CA TYR A 23 14.03 8.45 -7.86
C TYR A 23 15.16 7.76 -7.11
N PHE A 24 14.88 7.40 -5.87
CA PHE A 24 15.79 6.61 -5.04
C PHE A 24 15.97 5.19 -5.62
N ASP A 25 17.22 4.86 -5.98
CA ASP A 25 17.59 3.55 -6.54
C ASP A 25 18.19 2.63 -5.46
N GLY A 26 17.38 2.18 -4.52
CA GLY A 26 17.74 1.27 -3.46
C GLY A 26 16.54 0.47 -2.98
N SER A 27 16.75 -0.35 -1.94
CA SER A 27 15.65 -1.10 -1.35
C SER A 27 14.69 -0.20 -0.57
N MET A 28 13.45 -0.68 -0.36
CA MET A 28 12.47 0.03 0.49
C MET A 28 12.97 0.17 1.92
N PHE A 29 13.71 -0.83 2.44
CA PHE A 29 14.31 -0.73 3.77
C PHE A 29 15.40 0.35 3.84
N GLU A 30 16.26 0.47 2.83
CA GLU A 30 17.28 1.53 2.76
C GLU A 30 16.65 2.92 2.76
N ALA A 31 15.58 3.13 1.98
CA ALA A 31 14.81 4.39 2.00
C ALA A 31 14.30 4.71 3.42
N LEU A 32 13.75 3.71 4.10
CA LEU A 32 13.26 3.84 5.47
C LEU A 32 14.38 4.15 6.48
N GLU A 33 15.53 3.48 6.36
CA GLU A 33 16.69 3.70 7.23
C GLU A 33 17.29 5.10 7.06
N LEU A 34 17.34 5.62 5.83
CA LEU A 34 17.76 7.00 5.55
C LEU A 34 16.84 8.02 6.25
N ILE A 35 15.54 7.82 6.18
CA ILE A 35 14.55 8.67 6.84
C ILE A 35 14.66 8.58 8.37
N ALA A 36 14.86 7.38 8.92
CA ALA A 36 15.07 7.20 10.35
C ALA A 36 16.32 7.95 10.87
N LYS A 37 17.39 7.99 10.07
CA LYS A 37 18.59 8.79 10.37
C LYS A 37 18.33 10.29 10.26
N LYS A 38 17.53 10.72 9.28
CA LYS A 38 17.21 12.12 9.04
C LYS A 38 16.26 12.70 10.10
N TYR A 39 15.30 11.89 10.58
CA TYR A 39 14.27 12.29 11.54
C TYR A 39 14.23 11.37 12.78
N PRO A 40 15.31 11.26 13.57
CA PRO A 40 15.44 10.27 14.64
C PRO A 40 14.47 10.48 15.81
N ARG A 41 13.85 11.66 15.93
CA ARG A 41 12.87 11.99 16.98
C ARG A 41 11.42 11.79 16.55
N ASN A 42 11.18 11.56 15.25
CA ASN A 42 9.82 11.40 14.76
C ASN A 42 9.23 10.05 15.18
N ILE A 43 7.92 10.04 15.33
CA ILE A 43 7.12 8.83 15.51
C ILE A 43 6.82 8.26 14.13
N ALA A 44 7.12 6.98 13.93
CA ALA A 44 6.82 6.28 12.69
C ALA A 44 5.34 5.87 12.62
N PHE A 45 4.84 5.30 13.72
CA PHE A 45 3.42 4.91 13.77
C PHE A 45 2.87 4.85 15.21
N ASP A 46 1.55 4.90 15.28
CA ASP A 46 0.76 4.60 16.46
C ASP A 46 -0.09 3.35 16.23
N PHE A 47 -0.16 2.53 17.27
CA PHE A 47 -1.00 1.35 17.28
C PHE A 47 -1.70 1.23 18.63
N MET A 48 -3.03 1.37 18.63
CA MET A 48 -3.87 1.24 19.82
C MET A 48 -3.37 2.04 21.03
N GLY A 49 -2.92 3.28 20.79
CA GLY A 49 -2.44 4.21 21.82
C GLY A 49 -0.98 4.06 22.20
N LYS A 50 -0.24 3.14 21.58
CA LYS A 50 1.22 3.02 21.74
C LYS A 50 1.91 3.63 20.53
N SER A 51 2.81 4.59 20.75
CA SER A 51 3.65 5.19 19.72
C SER A 51 4.97 4.44 19.59
N THR A 52 5.46 4.32 18.37
CA THR A 52 6.77 3.73 18.03
C THR A 52 7.56 4.74 17.21
N SER A 53 8.76 5.11 17.67
CA SER A 53 9.65 6.01 16.93
C SER A 53 10.33 5.32 15.77
N TYR A 54 10.86 6.12 14.81
CA TYR A 54 11.63 5.56 13.68
C TYR A 54 12.81 4.68 14.14
N PRO A 55 13.68 5.09 15.08
CA PRO A 55 14.75 4.23 15.55
C PRO A 55 14.27 2.92 16.18
N GLN A 56 13.17 2.96 16.96
CA GLN A 56 12.58 1.75 17.56
C GLN A 56 12.05 0.81 16.48
N MET A 57 11.35 1.35 15.46
CA MET A 57 10.85 0.57 14.32
C MET A 57 12.01 -0.11 13.58
N ILE A 58 13.09 0.62 13.27
CA ILE A 58 14.27 0.06 12.57
C ILE A 58 14.89 -1.08 13.37
N GLU A 59 15.01 -0.93 14.68
CA GLU A 59 15.57 -2.00 15.55
C GLU A 59 14.68 -3.26 15.55
N GLU A 60 13.36 -3.11 15.63
CA GLU A 60 12.44 -4.25 15.56
C GLU A 60 12.47 -4.93 14.15
N ILE A 61 12.57 -4.15 13.07
CA ILE A 61 12.77 -4.69 11.71
C ILE A 61 14.08 -5.50 11.63
N LYS A 62 15.17 -4.98 12.16
CA LYS A 62 16.48 -5.68 12.17
C LYS A 62 16.44 -6.96 13.00
N LYS A 63 15.75 -6.97 14.14
CA LYS A 63 15.53 -8.20 14.93
C LYS A 63 14.72 -9.23 14.13
N CYS A 64 13.65 -8.81 13.51
CA CYS A 64 12.80 -9.63 12.64
C CYS A 64 13.62 -10.23 11.49
N ALA A 65 14.46 -9.42 10.81
CA ALA A 65 15.33 -9.86 9.73
C ALA A 65 16.34 -10.92 10.18
N ARG A 66 16.98 -10.73 11.34
CA ARG A 66 17.86 -11.76 11.92
C ARG A 66 17.11 -13.06 12.19
N SER A 67 15.88 -12.97 12.69
CA SER A 67 15.05 -14.15 12.96
C SER A 67 14.67 -14.87 11.67
N LEU A 68 14.33 -14.14 10.60
CA LEU A 68 14.07 -14.73 9.28
C LEU A 68 15.28 -15.52 8.77
N LYS A 69 16.48 -14.97 8.92
CA LYS A 69 17.72 -15.68 8.53
C LYS A 69 17.96 -16.93 9.39
N THR A 70 17.67 -16.86 10.67
CA THR A 70 17.83 -18.01 11.59
C THR A 70 16.90 -19.16 11.26
N ILE A 71 15.67 -18.88 10.79
CA ILE A 71 14.73 -19.92 10.33
C ILE A 71 14.93 -20.34 8.89
N GLY A 72 15.99 -19.86 8.22
CA GLY A 72 16.43 -20.32 6.91
C GLY A 72 15.92 -19.55 5.70
N VAL A 73 15.28 -18.38 5.89
CA VAL A 73 14.84 -17.54 4.75
C VAL A 73 16.06 -16.97 3.99
N ARG A 74 16.04 -17.12 2.66
CA ARG A 74 17.10 -16.72 1.75
C ARG A 74 16.66 -15.57 0.85
N ALA A 75 17.60 -14.94 0.19
CA ALA A 75 17.29 -13.96 -0.86
C ALA A 75 16.49 -14.63 -1.99
N GLY A 76 15.43 -13.96 -2.45
CA GLY A 76 14.49 -14.47 -3.44
C GLY A 76 13.36 -15.35 -2.90
N ASP A 77 13.44 -15.82 -1.65
CA ASP A 77 12.35 -16.55 -1.03
C ASP A 77 11.13 -15.65 -0.83
N LYS A 78 9.94 -16.23 -0.98
CA LYS A 78 8.67 -15.54 -0.71
C LYS A 78 8.24 -15.82 0.71
N VAL A 79 7.85 -14.76 1.40
CA VAL A 79 7.29 -14.80 2.74
C VAL A 79 5.88 -14.24 2.70
N THR A 80 4.90 -15.08 2.97
CA THR A 80 3.49 -14.66 2.99
C THR A 80 3.18 -13.89 4.28
N ILE A 81 2.60 -12.70 4.11
CA ILE A 81 2.15 -11.83 5.20
C ILE A 81 0.63 -11.71 5.11
N ALA A 82 -0.06 -12.50 5.93
CA ALA A 82 -1.53 -12.51 6.03
C ALA A 82 -1.95 -11.81 7.33
N MET A 83 -1.77 -10.49 7.37
CA MET A 83 -1.88 -9.70 8.59
C MET A 83 -2.75 -8.44 8.35
N PRO A 84 -3.49 -7.98 9.39
CA PRO A 84 -4.09 -6.64 9.36
C PRO A 84 -3.02 -5.56 9.56
N ASN A 85 -3.45 -4.30 9.53
CA ASN A 85 -2.58 -3.15 9.78
C ASN A 85 -2.12 -3.11 11.25
N CYS A 86 -0.98 -3.73 11.52
CA CYS A 86 -0.39 -3.84 12.85
C CYS A 86 1.15 -3.75 12.80
N PRO A 87 1.82 -3.49 13.93
CA PRO A 87 3.28 -3.35 13.97
C PRO A 87 4.04 -4.57 13.42
N GLN A 88 3.59 -5.78 13.75
CA GLN A 88 4.23 -7.01 13.29
C GLN A 88 4.22 -7.16 11.77
N ALA A 89 3.14 -6.70 11.10
CA ALA A 89 3.06 -6.67 9.64
C ALA A 89 4.09 -5.70 9.05
N ILE A 90 4.26 -4.52 9.65
CA ILE A 90 5.27 -3.53 9.25
C ILE A 90 6.69 -4.09 9.44
N TYR A 91 6.97 -4.65 10.61
CA TYR A 91 8.28 -5.23 10.90
C TYR A 91 8.63 -6.37 9.94
N MET A 92 7.68 -7.28 9.71
CA MET A 92 7.87 -8.41 8.80
C MET A 92 8.07 -7.93 7.36
N PHE A 93 7.26 -7.01 6.87
CA PHE A 93 7.34 -6.47 5.51
C PHE A 93 8.74 -5.93 5.17
N TYR A 94 9.25 -5.04 6.00
CA TYR A 94 10.58 -4.48 5.78
C TYR A 94 11.72 -5.44 6.14
N ALA A 95 11.50 -6.38 7.06
CA ALA A 95 12.49 -7.41 7.37
C ALA A 95 12.67 -8.39 6.21
N VAL A 96 11.59 -8.79 5.54
CA VAL A 96 11.64 -9.60 4.31
C VAL A 96 12.44 -8.86 3.23
N ASN A 97 12.18 -7.58 3.05
CA ASN A 97 12.93 -6.75 2.10
C ASN A 97 14.42 -6.67 2.45
N LEU A 98 14.76 -6.47 3.74
CA LEU A 98 16.14 -6.38 4.24
C LEU A 98 16.94 -7.68 4.04
N VAL A 99 16.32 -8.85 4.18
CA VAL A 99 16.99 -10.13 3.93
C VAL A 99 17.02 -10.52 2.45
N GLY A 100 16.49 -9.67 1.57
CA GLY A 100 16.44 -9.90 0.12
C GLY A 100 15.30 -10.81 -0.33
N GLY A 101 14.34 -11.10 0.54
CA GLY A 101 13.12 -11.84 0.22
C GLY A 101 12.09 -11.00 -0.51
N ILE A 102 10.96 -11.62 -0.85
CA ILE A 102 9.81 -11.00 -1.52
C ILE A 102 8.59 -11.15 -0.62
N ALA A 103 7.96 -10.05 -0.24
CA ALA A 103 6.77 -10.06 0.60
C ALA A 103 5.54 -10.44 -0.24
N ASN A 104 4.92 -11.56 0.06
CA ASN A 104 3.68 -12.01 -0.55
C ASN A 104 2.50 -11.56 0.32
N MET A 105 1.81 -10.50 -0.08
CA MET A 105 0.79 -9.84 0.73
C MET A 105 -0.59 -10.38 0.39
N ILE A 106 -1.26 -11.02 1.35
CA ILE A 106 -2.59 -11.60 1.15
C ILE A 106 -3.60 -11.16 2.20
N HIS A 107 -4.87 -11.25 1.85
CA HIS A 107 -5.96 -10.91 2.76
C HIS A 107 -6.06 -11.95 3.91
N PRO A 108 -5.94 -11.54 5.18
CA PRO A 108 -5.97 -12.49 6.31
C PRO A 108 -7.33 -13.18 6.51
N LEU A 109 -8.40 -12.60 5.96
CA LEU A 109 -9.76 -13.18 6.03
C LEU A 109 -10.11 -14.05 4.83
N SER A 110 -9.24 -14.22 3.84
CA SER A 110 -9.46 -15.12 2.69
C SER A 110 -9.90 -16.52 3.13
N ALA A 111 -10.65 -17.20 2.28
CA ALA A 111 -11.02 -18.58 2.48
C ALA A 111 -9.78 -19.50 2.44
N GLU A 112 -9.84 -20.66 3.07
CA GLU A 112 -8.71 -21.61 3.15
C GLU A 112 -8.14 -21.96 1.76
N LYS A 113 -9.02 -22.25 0.79
CA LYS A 113 -8.61 -22.54 -0.59
C LYS A 113 -7.93 -21.37 -1.31
N GLU A 114 -8.33 -20.14 -1.02
CA GLU A 114 -7.67 -18.95 -1.56
C GLU A 114 -6.28 -18.78 -0.95
N ILE A 115 -6.16 -18.96 0.38
CA ILE A 115 -4.86 -18.93 1.05
C ILE A 115 -3.95 -20.03 0.50
N GLU A 116 -4.44 -21.26 0.31
CA GLU A 116 -3.71 -22.37 -0.29
C GLU A 116 -3.22 -22.01 -1.70
N PHE A 117 -4.10 -21.41 -2.52
CA PHE A 117 -3.74 -20.92 -3.84
C PHE A 117 -2.60 -19.88 -3.77
N TYR A 118 -2.72 -18.85 -2.94
CA TYR A 118 -1.69 -17.80 -2.83
C TYR A 118 -0.34 -18.34 -2.35
N LEU A 119 -0.34 -19.29 -1.41
CA LEU A 119 0.87 -19.93 -0.90
C LEU A 119 1.56 -20.80 -1.97
N ASN A 120 0.79 -21.52 -2.77
CA ASN A 120 1.30 -22.37 -3.84
C ASN A 120 1.73 -21.55 -5.07
N GLU A 121 0.96 -20.52 -5.42
CA GLU A 121 1.30 -19.62 -6.53
C GLU A 121 2.61 -18.89 -6.25
N SER A 122 2.78 -18.33 -5.05
CA SER A 122 4.03 -17.67 -4.66
C SER A 122 5.14 -18.63 -4.29
N GLU A 123 4.87 -19.92 -4.07
CA GLU A 123 5.83 -20.89 -3.50
C GLU A 123 6.43 -20.38 -2.18
N SER A 124 5.61 -19.78 -1.33
CA SER A 124 6.07 -19.22 -0.06
C SER A 124 6.64 -20.29 0.86
N VAL A 125 7.83 -20.05 1.40
CA VAL A 125 8.51 -20.95 2.34
C VAL A 125 8.17 -20.66 3.80
N THR A 126 7.71 -19.44 4.07
CA THR A 126 7.34 -18.95 5.41
C THR A 126 6.06 -18.14 5.30
N ALA A 127 5.17 -18.28 6.27
CA ALA A 127 3.97 -17.46 6.41
C ALA A 127 3.86 -16.88 7.81
N ILE A 128 3.35 -15.64 7.91
CA ILE A 128 2.96 -15.03 9.17
C ILE A 128 1.49 -14.69 9.16
N THR A 129 0.80 -15.00 10.27
CA THR A 129 -0.61 -14.62 10.47
C THR A 129 -0.89 -14.37 11.95
N LEU A 130 -2.13 -13.91 12.27
CA LEU A 130 -2.58 -13.78 13.65
C LEU A 130 -3.10 -15.11 14.22
N ASP A 131 -3.03 -15.21 15.54
CA ASP A 131 -3.55 -16.35 16.32
C ASP A 131 -5.01 -16.70 15.98
N GLN A 132 -5.85 -15.72 15.71
CA GLN A 132 -7.25 -15.94 15.31
C GLN A 132 -7.42 -16.64 13.94
N PHE A 133 -6.39 -16.66 13.09
CA PHE A 133 -6.42 -17.28 11.76
C PHE A 133 -5.62 -18.58 11.68
N TYR A 134 -5.03 -19.03 12.80
CA TYR A 134 -4.20 -20.22 12.86
C TYR A 134 -4.84 -21.45 12.17
N ASN A 135 -6.10 -21.73 12.46
CA ASN A 135 -6.78 -22.92 11.94
C ASN A 135 -6.82 -22.94 10.40
N LYS A 136 -6.96 -21.79 9.76
CA LYS A 136 -6.96 -21.70 8.29
C LYS A 136 -5.62 -22.10 7.68
N PHE A 137 -4.52 -21.73 8.33
CA PHE A 137 -3.17 -22.07 7.85
C PHE A 137 -2.80 -23.51 8.17
N GLU A 138 -3.22 -24.02 9.33
CA GLU A 138 -2.94 -25.39 9.72
C GLU A 138 -3.69 -26.39 8.83
N SER A 139 -4.96 -26.11 8.47
CA SER A 139 -5.79 -27.00 7.62
C SER A 139 -5.22 -27.24 6.23
N ILE A 140 -4.46 -26.26 5.68
CA ILE A 140 -3.91 -26.31 4.32
C ILE A 140 -2.40 -26.56 4.28
N ARG A 141 -1.74 -26.59 5.44
CA ARG A 141 -0.28 -26.64 5.54
C ARG A 141 0.35 -27.74 4.68
N GLN A 142 -0.20 -28.95 4.78
CA GLN A 142 0.34 -30.12 4.06
C GLN A 142 0.20 -30.03 2.53
N ASN A 143 -0.68 -29.14 2.05
CA ASN A 143 -0.92 -28.93 0.63
C ASN A 143 -0.01 -27.82 0.04
N THR A 144 0.90 -27.28 0.84
CA THR A 144 1.75 -26.13 0.47
C THR A 144 3.23 -26.40 0.73
N LYS A 145 4.10 -25.56 0.19
CA LYS A 145 5.56 -25.61 0.42
C LYS A 145 6.00 -24.87 1.70
N VAL A 146 5.05 -24.36 2.52
CA VAL A 146 5.35 -23.58 3.72
C VAL A 146 5.99 -24.46 4.79
N VAL A 147 7.23 -24.15 5.12
CA VAL A 147 8.01 -24.81 6.17
C VAL A 147 7.71 -24.17 7.54
N ASN A 148 7.71 -22.85 7.61
CA ASN A 148 7.54 -22.09 8.85
C ASN A 148 6.21 -21.34 8.85
N ILE A 149 5.41 -21.53 9.88
CA ILE A 149 4.23 -20.68 10.17
C ILE A 149 4.52 -19.89 11.43
N ILE A 150 4.58 -18.56 11.31
CA ILE A 150 4.79 -17.64 12.43
C ILE A 150 3.42 -17.14 12.87
N ILE A 151 3.13 -17.29 14.16
CA ILE A 151 1.87 -16.83 14.75
C ILE A 151 2.13 -15.63 15.64
N ALA A 152 1.61 -14.48 15.22
CA ALA A 152 1.57 -13.26 15.99
C ALA A 152 0.22 -13.08 16.72
N SER A 153 0.19 -12.22 17.71
CA SER A 153 -1.04 -11.79 18.36
C SER A 153 -1.07 -10.29 18.51
N VAL A 154 -2.22 -9.68 18.34
CA VAL A 154 -2.42 -8.24 18.56
C VAL A 154 -1.93 -7.81 19.95
N LYS A 155 -2.15 -8.65 20.97
CA LYS A 155 -1.73 -8.39 22.36
C LYS A 155 -0.22 -8.21 22.54
N ASP A 156 0.61 -8.75 21.62
CA ASP A 156 2.07 -8.69 21.75
C ASP A 156 2.60 -7.25 21.65
N GLU A 157 1.88 -6.38 20.94
CA GLU A 157 2.25 -4.98 20.71
C GLU A 157 1.48 -3.98 21.57
N LEU A 158 0.56 -4.44 22.42
CA LEU A 158 -0.23 -3.56 23.27
C LEU A 158 0.53 -3.15 24.54
N SER A 159 0.27 -1.92 25.02
CA SER A 159 0.69 -1.50 26.36
C SER A 159 0.01 -2.35 27.44
N LYS A 160 0.64 -2.47 28.62
CA LYS A 160 0.13 -3.35 29.70
C LYS A 160 -1.37 -3.13 30.02
N PRO A 161 -1.88 -1.89 30.22
CA PRO A 161 -3.30 -1.69 30.55
C PRO A 161 -4.23 -2.04 29.36
N VAL A 162 -3.86 -1.68 28.13
CA VAL A 162 -4.65 -1.99 26.93
C VAL A 162 -4.68 -3.49 26.68
N ARG A 163 -3.54 -4.17 26.90
CA ARG A 163 -3.44 -5.63 26.80
C ARG A 163 -4.37 -6.35 27.80
N ALA A 164 -4.45 -5.87 29.05
CA ALA A 164 -5.36 -6.44 30.03
C ALA A 164 -6.82 -6.32 29.58
N GLY A 165 -7.25 -5.15 29.10
CA GLY A 165 -8.58 -4.93 28.53
C GLY A 165 -8.85 -5.80 27.31
N TYR A 166 -7.91 -5.90 26.39
CA TYR A 166 -8.02 -6.76 25.20
C TYR A 166 -8.21 -8.25 25.57
N MET A 167 -7.44 -8.74 26.55
CA MET A 167 -7.55 -10.12 27.00
C MET A 167 -8.89 -10.45 27.66
N LEU A 168 -9.55 -9.46 28.26
CA LEU A 168 -10.87 -9.60 28.85
C LEU A 168 -12.02 -9.56 27.83
N THR A 169 -11.80 -9.01 26.65
CA THR A 169 -12.79 -8.80 25.60
C THR A 169 -12.51 -9.68 24.38
N GLU A 170 -11.77 -9.16 23.41
CA GLU A 170 -11.50 -9.86 22.13
C GLU A 170 -10.62 -11.09 22.29
N GLY A 171 -9.62 -11.04 23.18
CA GLY A 171 -8.70 -12.16 23.40
C GLY A 171 -9.35 -13.45 23.91
N ARG A 172 -10.52 -13.35 24.55
CA ARG A 172 -11.30 -14.53 24.99
C ARG A 172 -11.96 -15.28 23.84
N LYS A 173 -12.20 -14.62 22.72
CA LYS A 173 -12.86 -15.17 21.55
C LYS A 173 -11.90 -15.98 20.67
N ILE A 174 -10.59 -15.83 20.89
CA ILE A 174 -9.57 -16.49 20.08
C ILE A 174 -9.37 -17.92 20.60
N ALA A 175 -9.47 -18.89 19.69
CA ALA A 175 -9.23 -20.29 20.01
C ALA A 175 -7.77 -20.48 20.49
N LYS A 176 -7.59 -21.35 21.51
CA LYS A 176 -6.26 -21.66 22.00
C LYS A 176 -5.52 -22.54 20.99
N ILE A 177 -4.35 -22.09 20.57
CA ILE A 177 -3.44 -22.87 19.75
C ILE A 177 -2.77 -23.92 20.64
N PRO A 178 -2.76 -25.21 20.25
CA PRO A 178 -2.09 -26.26 21.00
C PRO A 178 -0.64 -25.90 21.34
N LYS A 179 -0.15 -26.35 22.49
CA LYS A 179 1.23 -26.03 22.90
C LYS A 179 2.28 -26.69 22.02
N ASP A 180 1.94 -27.87 21.52
CA ASP A 180 2.74 -28.73 20.61
C ASP A 180 2.49 -28.43 19.12
N ALA A 181 1.66 -27.42 18.79
CA ALA A 181 1.44 -27.03 17.41
C ALA A 181 2.77 -26.67 16.73
N PRO A 182 3.02 -27.15 15.50
CA PRO A 182 4.28 -26.96 14.80
C PRO A 182 4.38 -25.53 14.20
N VAL A 183 4.27 -24.53 15.04
CA VAL A 183 4.31 -23.10 14.69
C VAL A 183 5.33 -22.37 15.55
N ILE A 184 5.86 -21.27 15.02
CA ILE A 184 6.76 -20.38 15.75
C ILE A 184 5.94 -19.22 16.31
N ARG A 185 5.89 -19.05 17.62
CA ARG A 185 5.17 -17.92 18.23
C ARG A 185 5.98 -16.64 18.08
N TRP A 186 5.31 -15.48 17.91
CA TRP A 186 5.96 -14.19 17.63
C TRP A 186 7.11 -13.87 18.59
N LYS A 187 6.89 -14.04 19.90
CA LYS A 187 7.94 -13.79 20.91
C LYS A 187 9.14 -14.73 20.76
N GLU A 188 8.89 -15.98 20.45
CA GLU A 188 9.92 -16.98 20.17
C GLU A 188 10.69 -16.60 18.91
N PHE A 189 9.97 -16.34 17.82
CA PHE A 189 10.53 -15.88 16.56
C PHE A 189 11.46 -14.68 16.76
N MET A 190 11.02 -13.62 17.44
CA MET A 190 11.84 -12.42 17.69
C MET A 190 13.06 -12.70 18.56
N ASN A 191 13.05 -13.75 19.41
CA ASN A 191 14.21 -14.17 20.20
C ASN A 191 15.21 -15.00 19.39
N MET A 192 14.77 -15.74 18.36
CA MET A 192 15.66 -16.54 17.50
C MET A 192 16.73 -15.69 16.82
N GLY A 193 16.42 -14.46 16.46
CA GLY A 193 17.37 -13.51 15.87
C GLY A 193 18.60 -13.20 16.74
N LYS A 194 18.56 -13.49 18.03
CA LYS A 194 19.71 -13.34 18.94
C LYS A 194 20.84 -14.32 18.61
N ALA A 195 20.52 -15.45 17.98
CA ALA A 195 21.49 -16.45 17.54
C ALA A 195 22.12 -16.14 16.17
N CYS A 196 21.66 -15.10 15.46
CA CYS A 196 22.20 -14.71 14.16
C CYS A 196 23.46 -13.86 14.34
N PHE A 197 24.63 -14.46 14.17
CA PHE A 197 25.94 -13.80 14.22
C PHE A 197 26.55 -13.54 12.84
N TRP A 198 25.84 -13.91 11.77
CA TRP A 198 26.25 -13.71 10.38
C TRP A 198 25.51 -12.55 9.74
N ASN A 199 25.97 -12.16 8.52
CA ASN A 199 25.30 -11.11 7.78
C ASN A 199 23.87 -11.52 7.39
N TYR A 200 22.90 -10.73 7.81
CA TYR A 200 21.49 -10.96 7.53
C TYR A 200 20.91 -9.99 6.48
N SER A 201 21.63 -8.91 6.17
CA SER A 201 21.18 -7.93 5.18
C SER A 201 21.67 -8.32 3.78
N VAL A 202 20.86 -8.05 2.77
CA VAL A 202 21.20 -8.26 1.37
C VAL A 202 21.04 -6.92 0.64
N LYS A 203 22.12 -6.48 -0.03
CA LYS A 203 22.07 -5.28 -0.85
C LYS A 203 21.14 -5.52 -2.04
N ARG A 204 20.21 -4.60 -2.27
CA ARG A 204 19.23 -4.66 -3.35
C ARG A 204 19.19 -3.34 -4.11
N THR A 205 18.82 -3.40 -5.36
CA THR A 205 18.57 -2.22 -6.23
C THR A 205 17.08 -1.90 -6.30
N GLY A 206 16.76 -0.78 -6.91
CA GLY A 206 15.37 -0.41 -7.19
C GLY A 206 14.63 -1.43 -8.05
N ASP A 207 15.30 -2.07 -9.02
CA ASP A 207 14.69 -2.99 -9.99
C ASP A 207 14.52 -4.44 -9.44
N ASP A 208 15.00 -4.71 -8.24
CA ASP A 208 14.81 -6.02 -7.61
C ASP A 208 13.37 -6.25 -7.15
N PRO A 209 12.80 -7.45 -7.42
CA PRO A 209 11.48 -7.84 -6.91
C PRO A 209 11.40 -7.73 -5.39
N ALA A 210 10.33 -7.14 -4.87
CA ALA A 210 10.19 -6.87 -3.44
C ALA A 210 8.83 -7.27 -2.87
N VAL A 211 7.77 -7.16 -3.66
CA VAL A 211 6.39 -7.38 -3.20
C VAL A 211 5.59 -8.14 -4.26
N ILE A 212 4.72 -9.02 -3.82
CA ILE A 212 3.65 -9.62 -4.63
C ILE A 212 2.33 -9.14 -4.06
N LEU A 213 1.52 -8.49 -4.91
CA LEU A 213 0.12 -8.17 -4.65
C LEU A 213 -0.77 -8.98 -5.59
N TYR A 214 -2.05 -9.06 -5.28
CA TYR A 214 -3.01 -9.79 -6.10
C TYR A 214 -4.15 -8.86 -6.53
N SER A 215 -4.53 -8.97 -7.80
CA SER A 215 -5.76 -8.36 -8.31
C SER A 215 -6.77 -9.43 -8.66
N GLY A 216 -8.03 -9.13 -8.46
CA GLY A 216 -9.13 -9.98 -8.93
C GLY A 216 -9.40 -9.79 -10.42
N GLY A 217 -8.40 -9.94 -11.28
CA GLY A 217 -8.37 -9.60 -12.72
C GLY A 217 -9.73 -9.68 -13.43
N THR A 218 -9.93 -8.79 -14.39
CA THR A 218 -11.13 -8.76 -15.30
C THR A 218 -11.36 -10.09 -16.04
N THR A 219 -10.33 -10.93 -16.13
CA THR A 219 -10.35 -12.28 -16.75
C THR A 219 -10.77 -13.41 -15.80
N GLY A 220 -11.11 -13.11 -14.54
CA GLY A 220 -11.63 -14.09 -13.57
C GLY A 220 -10.57 -14.95 -12.86
N THR A 221 -9.31 -14.93 -13.25
CA THR A 221 -8.20 -15.61 -12.56
C THR A 221 -7.33 -14.62 -11.80
N THR A 222 -7.20 -14.83 -10.48
CA THR A 222 -6.32 -14.03 -9.62
C THR A 222 -4.86 -14.30 -9.98
N LYS A 223 -4.07 -13.24 -10.22
CA LYS A 223 -2.65 -13.35 -10.58
C LYS A 223 -1.79 -12.61 -9.55
N GLY A 224 -0.59 -13.16 -9.29
CA GLY A 224 0.42 -12.49 -8.48
C GLY A 224 1.16 -11.44 -9.29
N ILE A 225 1.06 -10.19 -8.88
CA ILE A 225 1.70 -9.04 -9.52
C ILE A 225 3.02 -8.78 -8.81
N VAL A 226 4.13 -8.96 -9.51
CA VAL A 226 5.49 -8.75 -8.98
C VAL A 226 5.86 -7.28 -9.11
N LEU A 227 6.06 -6.65 -7.97
CA LEU A 227 6.45 -5.24 -7.84
C LEU A 227 7.86 -5.12 -7.27
N THR A 228 8.59 -4.12 -7.73
CA THR A 228 9.98 -3.87 -7.35
C THR A 228 10.10 -2.85 -6.23
N ASN A 229 11.29 -2.72 -5.64
CA ASN A 229 11.60 -1.65 -4.69
C ASN A 229 11.33 -0.27 -5.30
N LYS A 230 11.74 -0.06 -6.56
CA LYS A 230 11.54 1.20 -7.27
C LYS A 230 10.08 1.56 -7.45
N ASN A 231 9.21 0.57 -7.74
CA ASN A 231 7.79 0.85 -7.88
C ASN A 231 7.20 1.49 -6.61
N PHE A 232 7.54 0.96 -5.44
CA PHE A 232 7.07 1.51 -4.16
C PHE A 232 7.76 2.83 -3.79
N ASN A 233 9.09 2.91 -3.93
CA ASN A 233 9.83 4.13 -3.63
C ASN A 233 9.40 5.29 -4.52
N ALA A 234 9.21 5.04 -5.82
CA ALA A 234 8.73 6.04 -6.77
C ALA A 234 7.31 6.51 -6.43
N LEU A 235 6.39 5.58 -6.15
CA LEU A 235 5.05 5.95 -5.70
C LEU A 235 5.10 6.87 -4.47
N GLY A 236 5.95 6.54 -3.48
CA GLY A 236 6.11 7.37 -2.27
C GLY A 236 6.56 8.80 -2.60
N GLN A 237 7.56 8.94 -3.47
CA GLN A 237 8.05 10.25 -3.90
C GLN A 237 7.01 11.02 -4.74
N GLN A 238 6.30 10.34 -5.65
CA GLN A 238 5.25 10.92 -6.49
C GLN A 238 4.06 11.43 -5.66
N VAL A 239 3.58 10.62 -4.71
CA VAL A 239 2.47 11.01 -3.82
C VAL A 239 2.84 12.25 -3.01
N ILE A 240 4.06 12.32 -2.48
CA ILE A 240 4.49 13.50 -1.70
C ILE A 240 4.68 14.72 -2.61
N ALA A 241 5.26 14.57 -3.80
CA ALA A 241 5.39 15.67 -4.77
C ALA A 241 4.01 16.24 -5.14
N ALA A 242 3.00 15.39 -5.30
CA ALA A 242 1.62 15.80 -5.56
C ALA A 242 0.90 16.38 -4.33
N ASN A 243 1.54 16.42 -3.15
CA ASN A 243 1.00 16.95 -1.90
C ASN A 243 1.95 17.96 -1.24
N PRO A 244 2.09 19.18 -1.80
CA PRO A 244 3.06 20.17 -1.34
C PRO A 244 2.85 20.62 0.11
N MET A 245 1.68 20.38 0.70
CA MET A 245 1.39 20.68 2.11
C MET A 245 1.94 19.63 3.08
N PHE A 246 2.50 18.51 2.58
CA PHE A 246 3.07 17.48 3.44
C PHE A 246 4.31 17.98 4.18
N ASN A 247 4.39 17.65 5.47
CA ASN A 247 5.58 17.89 6.28
C ASN A 247 5.95 16.59 7.04
N PRO A 248 7.26 16.31 7.22
CA PRO A 248 7.68 15.20 8.07
C PRO A 248 7.05 15.26 9.47
N GLY A 249 6.48 14.14 9.91
CA GLY A 249 5.69 14.05 11.13
C GLY A 249 4.18 14.20 10.94
N ASP A 250 3.70 14.60 9.77
CA ASP A 250 2.28 14.58 9.43
C ASP A 250 1.70 13.16 9.53
N LYS A 251 0.44 13.09 9.95
CA LYS A 251 -0.24 11.86 10.30
C LYS A 251 -1.19 11.39 9.20
N MET A 252 -1.02 10.18 8.73
CA MET A 252 -1.94 9.47 7.85
C MET A 252 -2.75 8.47 8.67
N LEU A 253 -4.07 8.47 8.54
CA LEU A 253 -4.92 7.41 9.07
C LEU A 253 -4.80 6.18 8.15
N ALA A 254 -3.94 5.24 8.54
CA ALA A 254 -3.63 4.04 7.76
C ALA A 254 -4.69 2.94 8.01
N ALA A 255 -5.88 3.14 7.46
CA ALA A 255 -7.02 2.23 7.57
C ALA A 255 -7.17 1.30 6.36
N MET A 256 -6.65 1.71 5.19
CA MET A 256 -6.69 0.86 4.01
C MET A 256 -5.79 -0.37 4.20
N PRO A 257 -6.23 -1.55 3.71
CA PRO A 257 -5.54 -2.81 4.00
C PRO A 257 -4.12 -2.92 3.45
N LEU A 258 -3.19 -3.48 4.24
CA LEU A 258 -1.79 -3.70 3.83
C LEU A 258 -1.61 -4.73 2.70
N PHE A 259 -2.58 -5.58 2.44
CA PHE A 259 -2.54 -6.52 1.31
C PHE A 259 -2.97 -5.89 -0.02
N HIS A 260 -3.27 -4.61 -0.03
CA HIS A 260 -3.62 -3.83 -1.21
C HIS A 260 -2.67 -2.63 -1.38
N GLY A 261 -2.30 -2.29 -2.62
CA GLY A 261 -1.38 -1.20 -2.92
C GLY A 261 -1.78 0.15 -2.31
N PHE A 262 -3.08 0.44 -2.22
CA PHE A 262 -3.57 1.67 -1.60
C PHE A 262 -3.19 1.77 -0.12
N GLY A 263 -3.38 0.70 0.65
CA GLY A 263 -2.96 0.66 2.05
C GLY A 263 -1.45 0.58 2.22
N LEU A 264 -0.81 -0.37 1.54
CA LEU A 264 0.61 -0.62 1.68
C LEU A 264 1.46 0.50 1.06
N GLY A 265 1.16 0.89 -0.18
CA GLY A 265 1.92 1.89 -0.94
C GLY A 265 1.63 3.31 -0.48
N VAL A 266 0.37 3.77 -0.60
CA VAL A 266 0.00 5.17 -0.31
C VAL A 266 -0.06 5.45 1.20
N CYS A 267 -0.79 4.62 1.98
CA CYS A 267 -1.01 4.96 3.39
C CYS A 267 0.18 4.62 4.30
N VAL A 268 1.00 3.63 3.94
CA VAL A 268 2.08 3.16 4.83
C VAL A 268 3.46 3.45 4.25
N HIS A 269 3.84 2.86 3.09
CA HIS A 269 5.19 3.04 2.57
C HIS A 269 5.52 4.49 2.25
N THR A 270 4.61 5.21 1.59
CA THR A 270 4.77 6.65 1.32
C THR A 270 5.07 7.42 2.60
N MET A 271 4.26 7.24 3.63
CA MET A 271 4.44 7.99 4.88
C MET A 271 5.76 7.64 5.55
N LEU A 272 6.06 6.35 5.69
CA LEU A 272 7.25 5.89 6.39
C LEU A 272 8.56 6.21 5.65
N SER A 273 8.55 6.16 4.30
CA SER A 273 9.72 6.48 3.47
C SER A 273 9.95 7.98 3.29
N GLN A 274 8.98 8.82 3.70
CA GLN A 274 9.06 10.28 3.55
C GLN A 274 9.02 11.03 4.89
N GLY A 275 9.07 10.31 6.02
CA GLY A 275 9.17 10.89 7.35
C GLY A 275 7.84 11.20 8.02
N GLY A 276 6.73 10.73 7.47
CA GLY A 276 5.39 10.87 8.05
C GLY A 276 5.13 9.91 9.22
N ARG A 277 3.90 9.90 9.71
CA ARG A 277 3.44 9.08 10.84
C ARG A 277 2.17 8.33 10.46
N CYS A 278 2.13 7.02 10.64
CA CYS A 278 0.96 6.18 10.37
C CYS A 278 0.14 5.95 11.63
N ILE A 279 -1.15 6.19 11.59
CA ILE A 279 -2.08 5.72 12.62
C ILE A 279 -2.63 4.39 12.14
N LEU A 280 -2.07 3.28 12.65
CA LEU A 280 -2.42 1.93 12.19
C LEU A 280 -3.78 1.49 12.73
N VAL A 281 -4.65 1.04 11.82
CA VAL A 281 -6.02 0.62 12.15
C VAL A 281 -6.18 -0.86 11.82
N PRO A 282 -6.13 -1.76 12.84
CA PRO A 282 -6.16 -3.21 12.60
C PRO A 282 -7.55 -3.73 12.20
N ARG A 283 -8.59 -3.05 12.60
CA ARG A 283 -9.98 -3.34 12.25
C ARG A 283 -10.70 -2.05 11.94
N PHE A 284 -11.26 -2.01 10.76
CA PHE A 284 -11.89 -0.83 10.20
C PHE A 284 -13.41 -0.87 10.35
N THR A 285 -13.97 0.24 10.85
CA THR A 285 -15.39 0.60 10.77
C THR A 285 -15.49 2.10 10.56
N ALA A 286 -16.55 2.60 9.92
CA ALA A 286 -16.75 4.05 9.76
C ALA A 286 -16.69 4.79 11.09
N LYS A 287 -17.29 4.22 12.15
CA LYS A 287 -17.28 4.79 13.51
C LYS A 287 -15.85 4.88 14.11
N SER A 288 -15.04 3.81 13.98
CA SER A 288 -13.65 3.85 14.47
C SER A 288 -12.79 4.79 13.65
N TYR A 289 -13.02 4.87 12.35
CA TYR A 289 -12.33 5.79 11.45
C TYR A 289 -12.59 7.25 11.84
N ALA A 290 -13.86 7.64 12.01
CA ALA A 290 -14.27 8.96 12.47
C ALA A 290 -13.62 9.35 13.81
N ALA A 291 -13.69 8.44 14.79
CA ALA A 291 -13.10 8.67 16.11
C ALA A 291 -11.58 8.86 16.08
N LEU A 292 -10.87 8.15 15.17
CA LEU A 292 -9.42 8.26 15.06
C LEU A 292 -8.99 9.52 14.32
N ILE A 293 -9.73 9.99 13.32
CA ILE A 293 -9.46 11.29 12.65
C ILE A 293 -9.38 12.40 13.67
N THR A 294 -10.43 12.53 14.49
CA THR A 294 -10.52 13.58 15.51
C THR A 294 -9.54 13.39 16.65
N LYS A 295 -9.41 12.16 17.17
CA LYS A 295 -8.52 11.85 18.29
C LYS A 295 -7.06 12.16 17.99
N TYR A 296 -6.59 11.81 16.78
CA TYR A 296 -5.19 12.01 16.40
C TYR A 296 -4.94 13.30 15.64
N HIS A 297 -5.99 14.07 15.31
CA HIS A 297 -5.88 15.23 14.42
C HIS A 297 -5.08 14.87 13.17
N CYS A 298 -5.61 13.89 12.42
CA CYS A 298 -4.95 13.38 11.23
C CYS A 298 -4.78 14.49 10.18
N ASN A 299 -3.65 14.48 9.46
CA ASN A 299 -3.37 15.44 8.39
C ASN A 299 -3.82 14.88 7.04
N PHE A 300 -3.76 13.57 6.89
CA PHE A 300 -4.14 12.87 5.66
C PHE A 300 -5.07 11.72 5.98
N ILE A 301 -6.10 11.58 5.15
CA ILE A 301 -7.00 10.43 5.17
C ILE A 301 -7.21 9.91 3.76
N ALA A 302 -7.38 8.60 3.65
CA ALA A 302 -7.63 7.91 2.40
C ALA A 302 -8.75 6.89 2.58
N GLY A 303 -9.59 6.75 1.57
CA GLY A 303 -10.72 5.83 1.65
C GLY A 303 -11.39 5.59 0.29
N VAL A 304 -12.36 4.70 0.32
CA VAL A 304 -13.25 4.43 -0.80
C VAL A 304 -14.53 5.25 -0.66
N PRO A 305 -15.28 5.54 -1.75
CA PRO A 305 -16.49 6.37 -1.70
C PRO A 305 -17.51 5.92 -0.66
N THR A 306 -17.74 4.62 -0.53
CA THR A 306 -18.70 4.04 0.44
C THR A 306 -18.33 4.34 1.91
N LEU A 307 -17.02 4.44 2.21
CA LEU A 307 -16.56 4.88 3.53
C LEU A 307 -16.96 6.34 3.79
N TYR A 308 -16.68 7.21 2.85
CA TYR A 308 -17.01 8.63 2.97
C TYR A 308 -18.52 8.87 3.09
N GLU A 309 -19.32 8.15 2.32
CA GLU A 309 -20.76 8.18 2.47
C GLU A 309 -21.21 7.77 3.87
N ALA A 310 -20.60 6.72 4.43
CA ALA A 310 -20.87 6.29 5.80
C ALA A 310 -20.45 7.35 6.83
N LEU A 311 -19.32 8.04 6.63
CA LEU A 311 -18.88 9.13 7.53
C LEU A 311 -19.87 10.28 7.59
N LEU A 312 -20.42 10.69 6.45
CA LEU A 312 -21.41 11.78 6.37
C LEU A 312 -22.70 11.50 7.17
N ARG A 313 -22.99 10.22 7.45
CA ARG A 313 -24.18 9.78 8.18
C ARG A 313 -23.94 9.59 9.68
N LEU A 314 -22.71 9.75 10.16
CA LEU A 314 -22.37 9.51 11.57
C LEU A 314 -22.67 10.74 12.43
N PRO A 315 -23.52 10.64 13.48
CA PRO A 315 -23.77 11.75 14.39
C PRO A 315 -22.50 12.27 15.06
N SER A 316 -21.50 11.41 15.29
CA SER A 316 -20.22 11.81 15.87
C SER A 316 -19.40 12.77 15.00
N MET A 317 -19.77 12.93 13.73
CA MET A 317 -19.11 13.84 12.79
C MET A 317 -19.78 15.21 12.71
N GLU A 318 -20.97 15.42 13.28
CA GLU A 318 -21.71 16.70 13.21
C GLU A 318 -20.90 17.90 13.75
N ASN A 319 -20.10 17.68 14.78
CA ASN A 319 -19.29 18.73 15.42
C ASN A 319 -17.79 18.39 15.38
N ALA A 320 -17.35 17.56 14.43
CA ALA A 320 -15.96 17.16 14.32
C ALA A 320 -15.09 18.34 13.87
N ASP A 321 -13.98 18.58 14.55
CA ASP A 321 -12.93 19.49 14.08
C ASP A 321 -12.03 18.77 13.08
N LEU A 322 -12.08 19.18 11.81
CA LEU A 322 -11.30 18.63 10.71
C LEU A 322 -10.23 19.62 10.20
N SER A 323 -9.98 20.70 10.94
CA SER A 323 -9.03 21.77 10.56
C SER A 323 -7.59 21.29 10.37
N SER A 324 -7.24 20.14 10.95
CA SER A 324 -5.91 19.52 10.79
C SER A 324 -5.69 18.86 9.43
N LEU A 325 -6.76 18.59 8.66
CA LEU A 325 -6.64 17.90 7.37
C LEU A 325 -5.92 18.76 6.32
N LYS A 326 -4.94 18.15 5.67
CA LYS A 326 -4.16 18.70 4.56
C LYS A 326 -4.42 17.95 3.24
N GLY A 327 -5.01 16.76 3.32
CA GLY A 327 -5.38 15.97 2.15
C GLY A 327 -6.41 14.89 2.48
N VAL A 328 -7.39 14.76 1.58
CA VAL A 328 -8.45 13.75 1.63
C VAL A 328 -8.49 13.05 0.28
N PHE A 329 -8.21 11.75 0.26
CA PHE A 329 -8.06 10.99 -0.98
C PHE A 329 -9.15 9.94 -1.14
N SER A 330 -9.78 9.92 -2.31
CA SER A 330 -10.71 8.86 -2.71
C SER A 330 -10.13 8.05 -3.86
N GLY A 331 -10.21 6.74 -3.78
CA GLY A 331 -9.74 5.82 -4.82
C GLY A 331 -10.29 4.42 -4.63
N GLY A 332 -9.98 3.52 -5.57
CA GLY A 332 -10.42 2.12 -5.55
C GLY A 332 -11.86 1.90 -6.00
N ASP A 333 -12.62 2.96 -6.23
CA ASP A 333 -13.95 2.95 -6.84
C ASP A 333 -14.28 4.37 -7.33
N SER A 334 -15.26 4.51 -8.23
CA SER A 334 -15.67 5.78 -8.79
C SER A 334 -16.39 6.67 -7.76
N LEU A 335 -15.90 7.89 -7.59
CA LEU A 335 -16.52 8.89 -6.72
C LEU A 335 -17.60 9.67 -7.50
N SER A 336 -18.87 9.50 -7.16
CA SER A 336 -19.93 10.27 -7.84
C SER A 336 -19.77 11.78 -7.58
N ILE A 337 -20.09 12.58 -8.60
CA ILE A 337 -20.05 14.04 -8.55
C ILE A 337 -20.85 14.58 -7.35
N GLU A 338 -22.02 13.99 -7.11
CA GLU A 338 -22.89 14.39 -5.99
C GLU A 338 -22.24 14.10 -4.63
N LEU A 339 -21.65 12.92 -4.47
CA LEU A 339 -20.98 12.55 -3.23
C LEU A 339 -19.77 13.45 -2.99
N LYS A 340 -18.97 13.73 -4.02
CA LYS A 340 -17.85 14.68 -3.92
C LYS A 340 -18.31 16.06 -3.45
N LYS A 341 -19.35 16.63 -4.06
CA LYS A 341 -19.90 17.93 -3.66
C LYS A 341 -20.38 17.94 -2.20
N LYS A 342 -21.03 16.86 -1.74
CA LYS A 342 -21.46 16.71 -0.34
C LYS A 342 -20.25 16.64 0.61
N LEU A 343 -19.22 15.89 0.25
CA LEU A 343 -17.99 15.75 1.03
C LEU A 343 -17.23 17.07 1.13
N ASP A 344 -17.03 17.78 0.02
CA ASP A 344 -16.32 19.05 0.00
C ASP A 344 -17.05 20.09 0.87
N LYS A 345 -18.38 20.17 0.77
CA LYS A 345 -19.20 21.02 1.63
C LYS A 345 -19.07 20.64 3.11
N PHE A 346 -19.08 19.35 3.40
CA PHE A 346 -18.91 18.84 4.76
C PHE A 346 -17.53 19.19 5.32
N LEU A 347 -16.45 18.93 4.58
CA LEU A 347 -15.07 19.26 4.96
C LEU A 347 -14.94 20.76 5.29
N TYR A 348 -15.42 21.62 4.40
CA TYR A 348 -15.39 23.05 4.58
C TYR A 348 -16.17 23.50 5.84
N ALA A 349 -17.38 22.96 6.06
CA ALA A 349 -18.20 23.27 7.23
C ALA A 349 -17.56 22.85 8.56
N HIS A 350 -16.61 21.89 8.51
CA HIS A 350 -15.88 21.37 9.68
C HIS A 350 -14.44 21.91 9.76
N GLY A 351 -14.16 23.01 9.07
CA GLY A 351 -12.88 23.72 9.16
C GLY A 351 -11.73 23.14 8.33
N ALA A 352 -11.95 22.08 7.55
CA ALA A 352 -10.91 21.54 6.68
C ALA A 352 -10.68 22.45 5.45
N PRO A 353 -9.46 22.97 5.23
CA PRO A 353 -9.16 23.87 4.11
C PRO A 353 -8.88 23.12 2.80
N VAL A 354 -9.43 21.93 2.63
CA VAL A 354 -9.14 21.01 1.52
C VAL A 354 -10.42 20.41 0.94
N GLN A 355 -10.35 20.03 -0.32
CA GLN A 355 -11.38 19.24 -0.99
C GLN A 355 -10.95 17.79 -1.14
N VAL A 356 -11.90 16.89 -1.40
CA VAL A 356 -11.60 15.50 -1.75
C VAL A 356 -10.93 15.44 -3.11
N ARG A 357 -9.82 14.75 -3.17
CA ARG A 357 -9.05 14.51 -4.40
C ARG A 357 -9.20 13.06 -4.81
N GLU A 358 -9.65 12.86 -6.03
CA GLU A 358 -9.83 11.54 -6.60
C GLU A 358 -8.55 11.09 -7.28
N GLY A 359 -8.18 9.82 -7.06
CA GLY A 359 -7.04 9.18 -7.68
C GLY A 359 -7.42 7.87 -8.36
N TYR A 360 -6.71 7.52 -9.41
CA TYR A 360 -6.86 6.30 -10.17
C TYR A 360 -5.53 5.58 -10.34
N GLY A 361 -5.60 4.28 -10.47
CA GLY A 361 -4.50 3.38 -10.81
C GLY A 361 -4.90 1.93 -10.61
N THR A 362 -4.03 1.03 -11.06
CA THR A 362 -4.23 -0.41 -11.01
C THR A 362 -3.18 -1.06 -10.12
N THR A 363 -3.38 -2.32 -9.74
CA THR A 363 -2.39 -3.05 -8.94
C THR A 363 -1.08 -3.24 -9.71
N GLU A 364 -1.15 -3.31 -11.06
CA GLU A 364 -0.01 -3.37 -11.97
C GLU A 364 0.88 -2.12 -11.94
N THR A 365 0.37 -1.03 -11.35
CA THR A 365 1.12 0.21 -11.11
C THR A 365 1.21 0.56 -9.62
N VAL A 366 1.28 -0.45 -8.77
CA VAL A 366 1.17 -0.44 -7.30
C VAL A 366 -0.25 -0.09 -6.87
N THR A 367 -0.80 1.07 -7.28
CA THR A 367 -2.17 1.48 -6.93
C THR A 367 -2.59 2.83 -7.51
N ALA A 368 -1.68 3.79 -7.64
CA ALA A 368 -2.04 5.15 -8.04
C ALA A 368 -1.10 5.68 -9.13
N CYS A 369 -1.68 6.21 -10.19
CA CYS A 369 -0.97 6.79 -11.35
C CYS A 369 -1.34 8.24 -11.59
N CYS A 370 -2.51 8.66 -11.15
CA CYS A 370 -2.97 10.04 -11.27
C CYS A 370 -3.75 10.47 -10.03
N LEU A 371 -3.88 11.77 -9.88
CA LEU A 371 -4.59 12.40 -8.78
C LEU A 371 -5.14 13.75 -9.24
N THR A 372 -6.32 14.13 -8.79
CA THR A 372 -6.82 15.51 -8.93
C THR A 372 -5.80 16.49 -8.37
N PRO A 373 -5.34 17.50 -9.12
CA PRO A 373 -4.41 18.51 -8.62
C PRO A 373 -5.00 19.33 -7.44
N PRO A 374 -4.15 19.87 -6.52
CA PRO A 374 -4.64 20.54 -5.32
C PRO A 374 -5.51 21.78 -5.60
N HIS A 375 -5.24 22.51 -6.68
CA HIS A 375 -5.88 23.80 -6.99
C HIS A 375 -6.59 23.81 -8.35
N MET A 376 -6.63 22.68 -9.04
CA MET A 376 -7.29 22.53 -10.34
C MET A 376 -8.22 21.32 -10.30
N PHE A 377 -9.51 21.56 -10.43
CA PHE A 377 -10.52 20.54 -10.41
C PHE A 377 -11.36 20.59 -11.68
N LYS A 378 -11.54 19.44 -12.31
CA LYS A 378 -12.52 19.23 -13.37
C LYS A 378 -13.53 18.19 -12.93
N GLU A 379 -14.80 18.52 -12.99
CA GLU A 379 -15.90 17.66 -12.56
C GLU A 379 -15.89 16.32 -13.29
N GLY A 380 -15.92 15.22 -12.56
CA GLY A 380 -15.90 13.85 -13.09
C GLY A 380 -14.54 13.35 -13.55
N SER A 381 -13.47 14.15 -13.42
CA SER A 381 -12.11 13.74 -13.76
C SER A 381 -11.42 13.03 -12.58
N ILE A 382 -10.68 11.96 -12.89
CA ILE A 382 -9.77 11.28 -11.96
C ILE A 382 -8.40 11.96 -11.85
N GLY A 383 -8.24 13.16 -12.42
CA GLY A 383 -7.07 14.01 -12.32
C GLY A 383 -6.08 13.91 -13.47
N VAL A 384 -4.83 14.25 -13.17
CA VAL A 384 -3.69 14.21 -14.10
C VAL A 384 -2.61 13.27 -13.58
N PRO A 385 -1.73 12.74 -14.45
CA PRO A 385 -0.66 11.82 -14.05
C PRO A 385 0.29 12.42 -13.01
N PHE A 386 0.84 11.52 -12.19
CA PHE A 386 1.98 11.85 -11.31
C PHE A 386 3.26 12.16 -12.11
N PRO A 387 4.28 12.76 -11.49
CA PRO A 387 5.60 12.94 -12.12
C PRO A 387 6.11 11.65 -12.77
N ASP A 388 6.68 11.76 -13.96
CA ASP A 388 7.20 10.63 -14.77
C ASP A 388 6.19 9.52 -15.07
N THR A 389 4.91 9.77 -14.85
CA THR A 389 3.82 8.89 -15.24
C THR A 389 3.19 9.43 -16.51
N TYR A 390 2.94 8.54 -17.46
CA TYR A 390 2.35 8.86 -18.75
C TYR A 390 1.04 8.12 -18.90
N ILE A 391 0.04 8.81 -19.43
CA ILE A 391 -1.28 8.24 -19.76
C ILE A 391 -1.61 8.57 -21.20
N LYS A 392 -2.13 7.60 -21.94
CA LYS A 392 -2.75 7.82 -23.25
C LYS A 392 -4.00 6.98 -23.39
N ILE A 393 -4.89 7.41 -24.28
CA ILE A 393 -6.11 6.69 -24.60
C ILE A 393 -5.97 6.15 -26.02
N VAL A 394 -6.19 4.86 -26.20
CA VAL A 394 -6.01 4.16 -27.48
C VAL A 394 -7.28 3.42 -27.91
N GLU A 395 -7.39 3.10 -29.19
CA GLU A 395 -8.36 2.10 -29.65
C GLU A 395 -8.07 0.78 -28.94
N PRO A 396 -9.08 0.11 -28.33
CA PRO A 396 -8.87 -1.12 -27.55
C PRO A 396 -8.02 -2.16 -28.31
N ASP A 397 -7.12 -2.83 -27.60
CA ASP A 397 -6.18 -3.83 -28.11
C ASP A 397 -5.16 -3.32 -29.14
N THR A 398 -5.07 -2.01 -29.37
CA THR A 398 -4.12 -1.40 -30.31
C THR A 398 -3.19 -0.42 -29.60
N ASP A 399 -2.17 0.10 -30.32
CA ASP A 399 -1.30 1.21 -29.86
C ASP A 399 -1.72 2.57 -30.45
N LYS A 400 -2.83 2.62 -31.20
CA LYS A 400 -3.31 3.80 -31.92
C LYS A 400 -4.07 4.75 -30.99
N GLU A 401 -3.47 5.90 -30.71
CA GLU A 401 -4.10 6.95 -29.91
C GLU A 401 -5.40 7.47 -30.58
N VAL A 402 -6.45 7.63 -29.75
CA VAL A 402 -7.69 8.28 -30.18
C VAL A 402 -7.63 9.80 -29.97
N PRO A 403 -8.44 10.59 -30.71
CA PRO A 403 -8.54 12.03 -30.47
C PRO A 403 -9.02 12.36 -29.05
N TYR A 404 -8.59 13.53 -28.52
CA TYR A 404 -9.07 14.02 -27.21
C TYR A 404 -10.61 14.05 -27.17
N GLY A 405 -11.16 13.61 -26.03
CA GLY A 405 -12.60 13.49 -25.81
C GLY A 405 -13.22 12.20 -26.37
N THR A 406 -12.46 11.40 -27.11
CA THR A 406 -12.93 10.09 -27.62
C THR A 406 -12.63 9.00 -26.58
N GLU A 407 -13.59 8.09 -26.40
CA GLU A 407 -13.45 6.93 -25.51
C GLU A 407 -12.51 5.88 -26.11
N GLY A 408 -11.69 5.28 -25.25
CA GLY A 408 -10.78 4.20 -25.60
C GLY A 408 -10.19 3.56 -24.34
N GLU A 409 -9.25 2.65 -24.54
CA GLU A 409 -8.55 1.98 -23.42
C GLU A 409 -7.49 2.92 -22.82
N ILE A 410 -7.45 2.98 -21.48
CA ILE A 410 -6.46 3.74 -20.73
C ILE A 410 -5.16 2.93 -20.69
N LEU A 411 -4.07 3.50 -21.18
CA LEU A 411 -2.73 2.95 -21.07
C LEU A 411 -1.89 3.77 -20.08
N LEU A 412 -1.12 3.06 -19.27
CA LEU A 412 -0.26 3.65 -18.21
C LEU A 412 1.20 3.28 -18.43
N ALA A 413 2.12 4.25 -18.27
CA ALA A 413 3.55 3.99 -18.24
C ALA A 413 4.22 4.85 -17.17
N GLY A 414 5.31 4.36 -16.57
CA GLY A 414 6.05 5.10 -15.56
C GLY A 414 6.82 4.21 -14.59
N PRO A 415 7.45 4.81 -13.57
CA PRO A 415 8.32 4.09 -12.64
C PRO A 415 7.59 3.13 -11.70
N THR A 416 6.26 3.24 -11.60
CA THR A 416 5.43 2.36 -10.76
C THR A 416 4.94 1.10 -11.47
N VAL A 417 5.20 0.96 -12.77
CA VAL A 417 4.78 -0.20 -13.57
C VAL A 417 5.43 -1.49 -13.05
N MET A 418 4.60 -2.51 -12.86
CA MET A 418 5.00 -3.83 -12.38
C MET A 418 6.12 -4.46 -13.22
N LYS A 419 6.82 -5.41 -12.63
CA LYS A 419 7.81 -6.20 -13.36
C LYS A 419 7.14 -7.24 -14.26
N GLU A 420 6.21 -8.01 -13.71
CA GLU A 420 5.56 -9.12 -14.39
C GLU A 420 4.36 -9.66 -13.58
N TYR A 421 3.52 -10.46 -14.23
CA TYR A 421 2.67 -11.42 -13.54
C TYR A 421 3.49 -12.68 -13.24
N MET A 422 3.54 -13.07 -11.98
CA MET A 422 4.32 -14.20 -11.50
C MET A 422 3.87 -15.50 -12.17
N LYS A 423 4.81 -16.21 -12.82
CA LYS A 423 4.55 -17.45 -13.57
C LYS A 423 3.61 -17.35 -14.79
N HIS A 424 3.24 -16.13 -15.19
CA HIS A 424 2.34 -15.88 -16.32
C HIS A 424 3.03 -15.01 -17.39
N PRO A 425 4.04 -15.54 -18.12
CA PRO A 425 4.79 -14.74 -19.09
C PRO A 425 3.95 -14.28 -20.29
N ASP A 426 2.98 -15.09 -20.74
CA ASP A 426 2.12 -14.76 -21.89
C ASP A 426 1.19 -13.59 -21.54
N GLU A 427 0.55 -13.62 -20.38
CA GLU A 427 -0.30 -12.51 -19.90
C GLU A 427 0.53 -11.26 -19.58
N THR A 428 1.77 -11.45 -19.09
CA THR A 428 2.70 -10.33 -18.91
C THR A 428 2.99 -9.65 -20.24
N ALA A 429 3.28 -10.41 -21.30
CA ALA A 429 3.55 -9.88 -22.63
C ALA A 429 2.29 -9.23 -23.28
N GLN A 430 1.09 -9.70 -22.95
CA GLN A 430 -0.16 -9.09 -23.40
C GLN A 430 -0.43 -7.76 -22.68
N THR A 431 -0.11 -7.66 -21.40
CA THR A 431 -0.37 -6.48 -20.57
C THR A 431 0.73 -5.43 -20.67
N LEU A 432 2.00 -5.85 -20.73
CA LEU A 432 3.16 -4.95 -20.83
C LEU A 432 3.70 -4.93 -22.25
N ARG A 433 3.44 -3.84 -22.98
CA ARG A 433 3.89 -3.71 -24.38
C ARG A 433 4.82 -2.52 -24.53
N ARG A 434 5.98 -2.75 -25.18
CA ARG A 434 6.92 -1.67 -25.47
C ARG A 434 6.51 -0.98 -26.77
N HIS A 435 6.37 0.34 -26.71
CA HIS A 435 5.99 1.17 -27.85
C HIS A 435 7.21 1.90 -28.46
N THR A 436 6.99 2.51 -29.62
CA THR A 436 8.01 3.27 -30.37
C THR A 436 8.42 4.56 -29.67
N ASP A 437 7.61 5.07 -28.72
CA ASP A 437 7.91 6.23 -27.88
C ASP A 437 8.95 5.96 -26.78
N GLY A 438 9.48 4.72 -26.72
CA GLY A 438 10.52 4.32 -25.78
C GLY A 438 10.01 3.86 -24.42
N LEU A 439 8.68 3.87 -24.18
CA LEU A 439 8.06 3.45 -22.93
C LEU A 439 7.50 2.03 -23.02
N THR A 440 7.39 1.38 -21.86
CA THR A 440 6.60 0.14 -21.68
C THR A 440 5.25 0.54 -21.08
N TRP A 441 4.19 0.19 -21.79
CA TRP A 441 2.82 0.55 -21.42
C TRP A 441 2.07 -0.63 -20.84
N VAL A 442 1.32 -0.35 -19.78
CA VAL A 442 0.33 -1.26 -19.19
C VAL A 442 -0.99 -1.08 -19.96
N TYR A 443 -1.48 -2.14 -20.57
CA TYR A 443 -2.84 -2.24 -21.09
C TYR A 443 -3.75 -2.60 -19.93
N THR A 444 -4.57 -1.63 -19.49
CA THR A 444 -5.31 -1.76 -18.23
C THR A 444 -6.61 -2.54 -18.38
N GLY A 445 -7.17 -2.57 -19.59
CA GLY A 445 -8.54 -3.03 -19.84
C GLY A 445 -9.62 -2.06 -19.38
N ASP A 446 -9.24 -0.94 -18.77
CA ASP A 446 -10.18 0.10 -18.32
C ASP A 446 -10.44 1.09 -19.45
N LEU A 447 -11.70 1.53 -19.58
CA LEU A 447 -12.10 2.54 -20.56
C LEU A 447 -12.11 3.94 -19.97
N GLY A 448 -11.78 4.92 -20.80
CA GLY A 448 -11.79 6.31 -20.39
C GLY A 448 -11.62 7.29 -21.55
N THR A 449 -11.62 8.57 -21.21
CA THR A 449 -11.34 9.66 -22.15
C THR A 449 -10.30 10.59 -21.55
N MET A 450 -9.60 11.35 -22.40
CA MET A 450 -8.70 12.42 -21.97
C MET A 450 -9.08 13.70 -22.70
N ASP A 451 -9.11 14.84 -22.01
CA ASP A 451 -9.30 16.13 -22.66
C ASP A 451 -7.98 16.74 -23.17
N ALA A 452 -8.09 17.85 -23.90
CA ALA A 452 -6.92 18.53 -24.48
C ALA A 452 -5.92 19.11 -23.46
N GLU A 453 -6.34 19.23 -22.19
CA GLU A 453 -5.50 19.67 -21.07
C GLU A 453 -4.92 18.48 -20.28
N GLY A 454 -5.18 17.25 -20.70
CA GLY A 454 -4.64 16.03 -20.10
C GLY A 454 -5.38 15.53 -18.88
N PHE A 455 -6.56 16.05 -18.58
CA PHE A 455 -7.42 15.48 -17.52
C PHE A 455 -8.07 14.20 -18.03
N VAL A 456 -8.01 13.16 -17.20
CA VAL A 456 -8.52 11.82 -17.52
C VAL A 456 -9.88 11.61 -16.86
N TYR A 457 -10.77 10.93 -17.59
CA TYR A 457 -12.12 10.59 -17.13
C TYR A 457 -12.33 9.08 -17.29
N PHE A 458 -12.59 8.40 -16.18
CA PHE A 458 -12.91 6.97 -16.16
C PHE A 458 -14.36 6.73 -16.62
N ARG A 459 -14.60 5.59 -17.33
CA ARG A 459 -15.92 5.23 -17.91
C ARG A 459 -16.40 3.86 -17.42
#